data_42d47ba3ed083b4ae71f12713d951140
#
_entry.id   42d47ba3ed083b4ae71f12713d951140
#
_cell.length_a   1.000
_cell.length_b   1.000
_cell.length_c   1.000
_cell.angle_alpha   90.00
_cell.angle_beta   90.00
_cell.angle_gamma   90.00
#
_symmetry.space_group_name_H-M   'P 1'
#
loop_
_entity.id
_entity.type
_entity.pdbx_description
1 polymer ?
#
loop_
_entity_poly.entity_id
_entity_poly.type
_entity_poly.pdbx_seq_one_letter_code
_entity_poly.pdbx_strand_id
1 'polypeptide(L)'
;MGSVSGGVRGHNEHMSERDVAIVLSGGGVNGVLLQLGFLKRLRESELWPRVGCIYGTSAGALTGSMAALDRLEDLEEFTLGLQPRDVFAPQRLWQLPLNGLHHYALPATLAERLIEPTELARLLAAAPIELIVFATDVSEAAESSYELAYSSHRTPPDTMAEAMFASAAISALVLALPVGDRIATDGGWVRNFPLGRALERPDVGLVVAFRHVPKYPRVGTEPLDRLRRRLQRFRAVPPVRALITQLDEAESRAARGEPVHLGDMIIRLMRVTIQRNTALEEQLAADRDVACQELEALRADLVQLARENARPGRRNRAARAVEERFARTPLARNVPRIVVRGVAGADSLEQGFRESPEWTEHTKRALIVRGWEAADAELRAYDAGLLEQAS
;
A
#
# COMPACT_ATOMS: atom_id res chain seq x y z
N MET A 1 -9.88 -58.22 -4.90
CA MET A 1 -9.44 -57.21 -3.88
C MET A 1 -8.64 -56.15 -4.60
N GLY A 2 -9.25 -55.07 -4.95
CA GLY A 2 -8.63 -53.94 -5.61
C GLY A 2 -9.28 -52.67 -5.08
N SER A 3 -8.59 -51.92 -4.22
CA SER A 3 -9.03 -50.70 -3.62
C SER A 3 -9.01 -49.56 -4.65
N VAL A 4 -10.16 -49.04 -5.01
CA VAL A 4 -10.28 -47.84 -5.80
C VAL A 4 -10.31 -46.66 -4.84
N SER A 5 -9.15 -46.00 -4.68
CA SER A 5 -9.06 -44.66 -4.08
C SER A 5 -9.46 -43.64 -5.14
N GLY A 6 -10.73 -43.31 -5.19
CA GLY A 6 -11.25 -42.21 -5.97
C GLY A 6 -10.93 -40.88 -5.31
N GLY A 7 -9.78 -40.28 -5.62
CA GLY A 7 -9.47 -38.91 -5.25
C GLY A 7 -10.44 -37.95 -5.95
N VAL A 8 -11.09 -37.12 -5.18
CA VAL A 8 -11.89 -36.01 -5.68
C VAL A 8 -10.91 -34.99 -6.30
N ARG A 9 -10.63 -35.14 -7.58
CA ARG A 9 -10.03 -34.09 -8.43
C ARG A 9 -11.18 -33.41 -9.17
N GLY A 10 -11.58 -32.28 -8.68
CA GLY A 10 -12.56 -31.47 -9.35
C GLY A 10 -12.49 -30.04 -8.87
N HIS A 11 -12.08 -29.16 -9.75
CA HIS A 11 -12.15 -27.68 -9.75
C HIS A 11 -10.84 -26.88 -9.70
N ASN A 12 -9.72 -27.40 -10.24
CA ASN A 12 -8.53 -26.56 -10.41
C ASN A 12 -7.93 -26.59 -11.84
N GLU A 13 -8.76 -26.64 -12.89
CA GLU A 13 -8.23 -26.77 -14.26
C GLU A 13 -7.91 -25.45 -15.01
N HIS A 14 -7.99 -24.28 -14.36
CA HIS A 14 -7.59 -23.00 -14.98
C HIS A 14 -6.92 -22.02 -14.01
N MET A 15 -6.20 -22.50 -13.00
CA MET A 15 -5.32 -21.58 -12.27
C MET A 15 -4.07 -21.36 -13.13
N SER A 16 -3.78 -20.10 -13.43
CA SER A 16 -2.53 -19.65 -14.03
C SER A 16 -1.34 -20.18 -13.23
N GLU A 17 -0.23 -20.53 -13.88
CA GLU A 17 1.02 -20.85 -13.19
C GLU A 17 1.43 -19.71 -12.22
N ARG A 18 0.92 -18.49 -12.45
CA ARG A 18 1.14 -17.29 -11.66
C ARG A 18 -0.18 -16.83 -11.02
N ASP A 19 -0.50 -17.41 -9.88
CA ASP A 19 -1.75 -17.21 -9.15
C ASP A 19 -1.60 -16.41 -7.84
N VAL A 20 -0.40 -15.91 -7.55
CA VAL A 20 -0.12 -15.10 -6.37
C VAL A 20 -0.20 -13.61 -6.73
N ALA A 21 -1.00 -12.86 -5.97
CA ALA A 21 -1.00 -11.40 -6.00
C ALA A 21 -0.26 -10.82 -4.81
N ILE A 22 0.58 -9.82 -5.04
CA ILE A 22 1.19 -9.02 -3.97
C ILE A 22 0.38 -7.73 -3.80
N VAL A 23 0.13 -7.31 -2.56
CA VAL A 23 -0.51 -6.03 -2.24
C VAL A 23 0.42 -5.20 -1.37
N LEU A 24 0.78 -4.00 -1.82
CA LEU A 24 1.69 -3.08 -1.15
C LEU A 24 0.96 -1.78 -0.79
N SER A 25 0.81 -1.51 0.51
CA SER A 25 0.18 -0.28 0.97
C SER A 25 1.06 0.95 0.76
N GLY A 26 0.46 2.14 0.79
CA GLY A 26 1.22 3.38 0.96
C GLY A 26 1.94 3.41 2.31
N GLY A 27 3.03 4.18 2.40
CA GLY A 27 3.83 4.23 3.63
C GLY A 27 4.98 5.25 3.62
N GLY A 28 5.09 6.10 2.57
CA GLY A 28 6.21 7.03 2.41
C GLY A 28 7.56 6.30 2.37
N VAL A 29 8.65 6.99 2.68
CA VAL A 29 10.01 6.41 2.61
C VAL A 29 10.19 5.25 3.59
N ASN A 30 9.62 5.33 4.80
CA ASN A 30 9.63 4.20 5.74
C ASN A 30 8.93 2.96 5.15
N GLY A 31 7.82 3.19 4.43
CA GLY A 31 7.09 2.13 3.72
C GLY A 31 7.95 1.48 2.65
N VAL A 32 8.66 2.25 1.83
CA VAL A 32 9.58 1.73 0.80
C VAL A 32 10.62 0.80 1.42
N LEU A 33 11.30 1.24 2.49
CA LEU A 33 12.38 0.46 3.12
C LEU A 33 11.86 -0.83 3.78
N LEU A 34 10.72 -0.77 4.48
CA LEU A 34 10.09 -1.95 5.06
C LEU A 34 9.59 -2.93 3.98
N GLN A 35 8.98 -2.41 2.90
CA GLN A 35 8.53 -3.21 1.77
C GLN A 35 9.70 -3.86 1.03
N LEU A 36 10.82 -3.17 0.90
CA LEU A 36 12.03 -3.73 0.29
C LEU A 36 12.49 -4.98 1.07
N GLY A 37 12.54 -4.91 2.40
CA GLY A 37 12.85 -6.07 3.23
C GLY A 37 11.86 -7.21 3.06
N PHE A 38 10.56 -6.90 3.09
CA PHE A 38 9.48 -7.86 2.84
C PHE A 38 9.63 -8.54 1.47
N LEU A 39 9.83 -7.77 0.40
CA LEU A 39 9.95 -8.31 -0.96
C LEU A 39 11.22 -9.16 -1.14
N LYS A 40 12.33 -8.78 -0.51
CA LYS A 40 13.55 -9.60 -0.51
C LYS A 40 13.30 -10.96 0.15
N ARG A 41 12.61 -10.98 1.30
CA ARG A 41 12.26 -12.25 1.96
C ARG A 41 11.24 -13.07 1.17
N LEU A 42 10.24 -12.43 0.57
CA LEU A 42 9.26 -13.11 -0.28
C LEU A 42 9.93 -13.70 -1.54
N ARG A 43 10.90 -13.00 -2.14
CA ARG A 43 11.68 -13.48 -3.28
C ARG A 43 12.47 -14.76 -2.98
N GLU A 44 12.87 -14.97 -1.73
CA GLU A 44 13.54 -16.19 -1.27
C GLU A 44 12.57 -17.38 -1.08
N SER A 45 11.27 -17.17 -1.17
CA SER A 45 10.25 -18.19 -0.95
C SER A 45 9.79 -18.87 -2.24
N GLU A 46 9.15 -20.05 -2.10
CA GLU A 46 8.52 -20.76 -3.21
C GLU A 46 7.28 -20.04 -3.80
N LEU A 47 6.82 -18.98 -3.14
CA LEU A 47 5.70 -18.17 -3.63
C LEU A 47 6.11 -17.21 -4.75
N TRP A 48 7.38 -16.76 -4.79
CA TRP A 48 7.83 -15.77 -5.76
C TRP A 48 7.64 -16.16 -7.23
N PRO A 49 7.97 -17.38 -7.67
CA PRO A 49 7.73 -17.79 -9.06
C PRO A 49 6.26 -17.78 -9.47
N ARG A 50 5.34 -17.86 -8.49
CA ARG A 50 3.89 -17.82 -8.68
C ARG A 50 3.33 -16.41 -8.73
N VAL A 51 4.12 -15.36 -8.48
CA VAL A 51 3.64 -13.98 -8.51
C VAL A 51 3.25 -13.59 -9.93
N GLY A 52 1.98 -13.25 -10.14
CA GLY A 52 1.41 -12.79 -11.41
C GLY A 52 1.16 -11.30 -11.46
N CYS A 53 0.85 -10.69 -10.30
CA CYS A 53 0.58 -9.26 -10.26
C CYS A 53 0.94 -8.63 -8.90
N ILE A 54 1.20 -7.31 -8.94
CA ILE A 54 1.48 -6.47 -7.79
C ILE A 54 0.52 -5.29 -7.80
N TYR A 55 -0.20 -5.10 -6.72
CA TYR A 55 -1.08 -3.95 -6.47
C TYR A 55 -0.36 -2.99 -5.54
N GLY A 56 -0.10 -1.77 -5.97
CA GLY A 56 0.69 -0.80 -5.22
C GLY A 56 0.06 0.58 -5.13
N THR A 57 0.17 1.22 -3.97
CA THR A 57 -0.23 2.60 -3.76
C THR A 57 0.95 3.38 -3.17
N SER A 58 1.23 4.60 -3.67
CA SER A 58 2.27 5.48 -3.13
C SER A 58 3.64 4.77 -3.07
N ALA A 59 4.21 4.60 -1.89
CA ALA A 59 5.41 3.80 -1.68
C ALA A 59 5.33 2.42 -2.37
N GLY A 60 4.16 1.77 -2.28
CA GLY A 60 3.93 0.46 -2.89
C GLY A 60 3.94 0.47 -4.42
N ALA A 61 3.56 1.57 -5.06
CA ALA A 61 3.68 1.73 -6.50
C ALA A 61 5.16 1.76 -6.95
N LEU A 62 5.99 2.51 -6.22
CA LEU A 62 7.43 2.63 -6.52
C LEU A 62 8.18 1.34 -6.18
N THR A 63 7.92 0.74 -5.02
CA THR A 63 8.57 -0.52 -4.61
C THR A 63 8.13 -1.68 -5.50
N GLY A 64 6.82 -1.72 -5.83
CA GLY A 64 6.24 -2.73 -6.71
C GLY A 64 6.77 -2.67 -8.14
N SER A 65 7.09 -1.48 -8.65
CA SER A 65 7.68 -1.33 -9.99
C SER A 65 9.05 -2.01 -10.10
N MET A 66 9.90 -1.83 -9.11
CA MET A 66 11.21 -2.45 -9.07
C MET A 66 11.13 -3.95 -8.79
N ALA A 67 10.18 -4.37 -7.95
CA ALA A 67 9.91 -5.78 -7.67
C ALA A 67 9.41 -6.54 -8.91
N ALA A 68 8.52 -5.94 -9.71
CA ALA A 68 8.01 -6.55 -10.94
C ALA A 68 9.10 -6.79 -12.00
N LEU A 69 10.19 -6.01 -11.93
CA LEU A 69 11.37 -6.14 -12.79
C LEU A 69 12.51 -6.96 -12.16
N ASP A 70 12.32 -7.51 -10.95
CA ASP A 70 13.35 -8.19 -10.16
C ASP A 70 14.62 -7.35 -9.91
N ARG A 71 14.44 -6.03 -9.69
CA ARG A 71 15.51 -5.04 -9.48
C ARG A 71 15.51 -4.49 -8.04
N LEU A 72 15.34 -5.37 -7.05
CA LEU A 72 15.29 -4.96 -5.63
C LEU A 72 16.63 -4.44 -5.11
N GLU A 73 17.74 -4.93 -5.64
CA GLU A 73 19.09 -4.48 -5.28
C GLU A 73 19.32 -3.03 -5.73
N ASP A 74 18.89 -2.70 -6.95
CA ASP A 74 18.99 -1.33 -7.49
C ASP A 74 18.13 -0.37 -6.65
N LEU A 75 16.95 -0.81 -6.23
CA LEU A 75 16.10 -0.04 -5.32
C LEU A 75 16.75 0.16 -3.95
N GLU A 76 17.43 -0.86 -3.41
CA GLU A 76 18.15 -0.75 -2.13
C GLU A 76 19.25 0.29 -2.23
N GLU A 77 20.12 0.20 -3.22
CA GLU A 77 21.21 1.15 -3.42
C GLU A 77 20.69 2.58 -3.59
N PHE A 78 19.66 2.75 -4.43
CA PHE A 78 19.01 4.03 -4.64
C PHE A 78 18.44 4.62 -3.33
N THR A 79 17.67 3.84 -2.57
CA THR A 79 17.01 4.32 -1.35
C THR A 79 18.01 4.57 -0.21
N LEU A 80 19.08 3.80 -0.11
CA LEU A 80 20.15 4.06 0.87
C LEU A 80 20.84 5.40 0.61
N GLY A 81 21.02 5.78 -0.66
CA GLY A 81 21.62 7.07 -1.06
C GLY A 81 20.67 8.28 -0.95
N LEU A 82 19.33 8.07 -0.84
CA LEU A 82 18.37 9.17 -0.82
C LEU A 82 18.53 10.08 0.40
N GLN A 83 18.34 11.37 0.17
CA GLN A 83 18.16 12.40 1.20
C GLN A 83 16.76 13.00 1.11
N PRO A 84 16.22 13.65 2.16
CA PRO A 84 14.89 14.25 2.15
C PRO A 84 14.62 15.16 0.95
N ARG A 85 15.61 15.98 0.57
CA ARG A 85 15.54 16.91 -0.57
C ARG A 85 15.47 16.23 -1.94
N ASP A 86 15.91 14.97 -2.02
CA ASP A 86 15.87 14.19 -3.26
C ASP A 86 14.45 13.68 -3.56
N VAL A 87 13.58 13.69 -2.55
CA VAL A 87 12.17 13.32 -2.66
C VAL A 87 11.28 14.56 -2.76
N PHE A 88 11.41 15.46 -1.77
CA PHE A 88 10.66 16.71 -1.68
C PHE A 88 11.62 17.87 -1.35
N ALA A 89 12.00 18.64 -2.36
CA ALA A 89 12.85 19.81 -2.17
C ALA A 89 12.05 21.00 -1.66
N PRO A 90 12.54 21.74 -0.63
CA PRO A 90 11.82 22.90 -0.12
C PRO A 90 11.74 24.00 -1.19
N GLN A 91 10.58 24.61 -1.32
CA GLN A 91 10.36 25.73 -2.24
C GLN A 91 10.76 27.06 -1.62
N ARG A 92 11.05 28.05 -2.48
CA ARG A 92 11.28 29.42 -2.07
C ARG A 92 9.97 30.06 -1.61
N LEU A 93 10.01 30.91 -0.58
CA LEU A 93 8.82 31.50 0.06
C LEU A 93 7.82 32.13 -0.91
N TRP A 94 8.31 32.80 -1.98
CA TRP A 94 7.44 33.44 -2.98
C TRP A 94 6.77 32.46 -3.96
N GLN A 95 7.19 31.22 -4.02
CA GLN A 95 6.61 30.16 -4.87
C GLN A 95 5.51 29.36 -4.14
N LEU A 96 5.46 29.44 -2.80
CA LEU A 96 4.52 28.66 -1.98
C LEU A 96 3.04 28.83 -2.40
N PRO A 97 2.53 30.04 -2.71
CA PRO A 97 1.13 30.19 -3.07
C PRO A 97 0.73 29.51 -4.39
N LEU A 98 1.69 29.32 -5.31
CA LEU A 98 1.45 28.81 -6.66
C LEU A 98 1.85 27.35 -6.82
N ASN A 99 2.87 26.88 -6.10
CA ASN A 99 3.53 25.60 -6.37
C ASN A 99 3.50 24.60 -5.17
N GLY A 100 2.75 24.91 -4.10
CA GLY A 100 2.72 24.09 -2.90
C GLY A 100 3.95 24.27 -2.00
N LEU A 101 4.05 23.45 -0.95
CA LEU A 101 5.10 23.59 0.08
C LEU A 101 6.47 23.09 -0.41
N HIS A 102 6.48 22.10 -1.30
CA HIS A 102 7.70 21.47 -1.79
C HIS A 102 7.64 21.29 -3.30
N HIS A 103 8.82 21.26 -3.92
CA HIS A 103 8.99 20.76 -5.27
C HIS A 103 9.12 19.24 -5.22
N TYR A 104 8.39 18.54 -6.09
CA TYR A 104 8.46 17.09 -6.19
C TYR A 104 9.70 16.67 -6.98
N ALA A 105 10.80 16.40 -6.27
CA ALA A 105 12.11 16.13 -6.86
C ALA A 105 12.30 14.67 -7.28
N LEU A 106 11.52 13.74 -6.71
CA LEU A 106 11.70 12.30 -6.90
C LEU A 106 11.74 11.84 -8.36
N PRO A 107 10.87 12.32 -9.29
CA PRO A 107 10.94 11.89 -10.69
C PRO A 107 12.29 12.21 -11.33
N ALA A 108 12.81 13.43 -11.12
CA ALA A 108 14.10 13.84 -11.64
C ALA A 108 15.28 13.09 -10.98
N THR A 109 15.21 12.89 -9.66
CA THR A 109 16.22 12.11 -8.91
C THR A 109 16.26 10.66 -9.37
N LEU A 110 15.11 10.07 -9.66
CA LEU A 110 15.02 8.69 -10.15
C LEU A 110 15.60 8.58 -11.57
N ALA A 111 15.26 9.54 -12.45
CA ALA A 111 15.83 9.59 -13.81
C ALA A 111 17.36 9.74 -13.81
N GLU A 112 17.91 10.55 -12.89
CA GLU A 112 19.33 10.81 -12.79
C GLU A 112 20.14 9.63 -12.21
N ARG A 113 19.56 8.95 -11.17
CA ARG A 113 20.34 8.00 -10.35
C ARG A 113 19.96 6.55 -10.51
N LEU A 114 18.84 6.23 -11.14
CA LEU A 114 18.35 4.87 -11.23
C LEU A 114 17.87 4.51 -12.64
N ILE A 115 16.78 5.11 -13.09
CA ILE A 115 16.17 4.83 -14.40
C ILE A 115 15.22 5.96 -14.80
N GLU A 116 15.19 6.27 -16.08
CA GLU A 116 14.24 7.22 -16.65
C GLU A 116 12.80 6.67 -16.50
N PRO A 117 11.82 7.49 -16.01
CA PRO A 117 10.46 7.02 -15.70
C PRO A 117 9.71 6.33 -16.85
N THR A 118 9.78 6.88 -18.06
CA THR A 118 9.12 6.28 -19.22
C THR A 118 9.80 4.96 -19.62
N GLU A 119 11.11 4.86 -19.48
CA GLU A 119 11.82 3.61 -19.72
C GLU A 119 11.45 2.53 -18.69
N LEU A 120 11.36 2.91 -17.40
CA LEU A 120 10.84 2.03 -16.35
C LEU A 120 9.45 1.49 -16.73
N ALA A 121 8.54 2.36 -17.17
CA ALA A 121 7.20 1.97 -17.59
C ALA A 121 7.18 1.07 -18.84
N ARG A 122 8.09 1.27 -19.80
CA ARG A 122 8.25 0.37 -20.95
C ARG A 122 8.73 -1.02 -20.54
N LEU A 123 9.69 -1.11 -19.62
CA LEU A 123 10.13 -2.39 -19.08
C LEU A 123 9.01 -3.10 -18.33
N LEU A 124 8.22 -2.38 -17.54
CA LEU A 124 7.05 -2.92 -16.85
C LEU A 124 5.95 -3.43 -17.80
N ALA A 125 5.76 -2.79 -18.95
CA ALA A 125 4.81 -3.25 -19.95
C ALA A 125 5.19 -4.61 -20.55
N ALA A 126 6.49 -4.96 -20.55
CA ALA A 126 7.01 -6.23 -21.03
C ALA A 126 7.32 -7.24 -19.91
N ALA A 127 7.18 -6.84 -18.65
CA ALA A 127 7.50 -7.69 -17.49
C ALA A 127 6.49 -8.83 -17.34
N PRO A 128 6.91 -10.00 -16.81
CA PRO A 128 6.01 -11.12 -16.57
C PRO A 128 5.03 -10.88 -15.40
N ILE A 129 5.32 -9.90 -14.55
CA ILE A 129 4.50 -9.50 -13.38
C ILE A 129 3.81 -8.18 -13.71
N GLU A 130 2.48 -8.19 -13.71
CA GLU A 130 1.67 -6.98 -13.93
C GLU A 130 1.72 -6.07 -12.70
N LEU A 131 2.08 -4.80 -12.87
CA LEU A 131 1.94 -3.78 -11.83
C LEU A 131 0.63 -3.01 -11.99
N ILE A 132 -0.17 -2.94 -10.94
CA ILE A 132 -1.39 -2.14 -10.87
C ILE A 132 -1.18 -1.03 -9.84
N VAL A 133 -1.25 0.22 -10.30
CA VAL A 133 -1.02 1.42 -9.49
C VAL A 133 -2.32 2.16 -9.25
N PHE A 134 -2.52 2.62 -8.00
CA PHE A 134 -3.69 3.40 -7.61
C PHE A 134 -3.32 4.86 -7.34
N ALA A 135 -4.13 5.77 -7.90
CA ALA A 135 -4.05 7.20 -7.64
C ALA A 135 -5.45 7.75 -7.31
N THR A 136 -5.50 8.93 -6.74
CA THR A 136 -6.75 9.63 -6.42
C THR A 136 -7.04 10.66 -7.49
N ASP A 137 -8.20 10.56 -8.15
CA ASP A 137 -8.68 11.55 -9.13
C ASP A 137 -9.15 12.82 -8.41
N VAL A 138 -8.56 13.95 -8.77
CA VAL A 138 -8.94 15.28 -8.29
C VAL A 138 -9.32 16.22 -9.43
N SER A 139 -9.64 15.66 -10.60
CA SER A 139 -10.13 16.40 -11.75
C SER A 139 -11.53 16.97 -11.47
N GLU A 140 -11.92 18.05 -12.14
CA GLU A 140 -13.29 18.57 -12.07
C GLU A 140 -14.33 17.54 -12.57
N ALA A 141 -13.92 16.65 -13.48
CA ALA A 141 -14.75 15.58 -14.04
C ALA A 141 -14.52 14.22 -13.34
N ALA A 142 -14.02 14.23 -12.10
CA ALA A 142 -13.79 12.98 -11.36
C ALA A 142 -15.09 12.20 -11.15
N GLU A 143 -15.02 10.87 -11.32
CA GLU A 143 -16.12 9.99 -10.96
C GLU A 143 -16.30 9.92 -9.43
N SER A 144 -17.46 9.49 -8.97
CA SER A 144 -17.80 9.44 -7.54
C SER A 144 -16.91 8.50 -6.71
N SER A 145 -16.22 7.57 -7.35
CA SER A 145 -15.25 6.70 -6.68
C SER A 145 -13.93 7.41 -6.39
N TYR A 146 -13.58 8.45 -7.15
CA TYR A 146 -12.31 9.15 -7.10
C TYR A 146 -11.08 8.24 -7.22
N GLU A 147 -11.27 6.99 -7.64
CA GLU A 147 -10.22 5.99 -7.78
C GLU A 147 -9.76 5.88 -9.23
N LEU A 148 -8.46 6.04 -9.44
CA LEU A 148 -7.80 5.72 -10.70
C LEU A 148 -6.93 4.48 -10.51
N ALA A 149 -7.05 3.52 -11.42
CA ALA A 149 -6.25 2.29 -11.43
C ALA A 149 -5.58 2.14 -12.81
N TYR A 150 -4.25 2.03 -12.79
CA TYR A 150 -3.42 1.92 -13.99
C TYR A 150 -2.67 0.61 -13.99
N SER A 151 -2.75 -0.14 -15.07
CA SER A 151 -2.08 -1.43 -15.24
C SER A 151 -0.88 -1.27 -16.19
N SER A 152 0.29 -1.77 -15.79
CA SER A 152 1.49 -1.72 -16.62
C SER A 152 1.32 -2.43 -17.97
N HIS A 153 0.45 -3.44 -18.04
CA HIS A 153 0.20 -4.20 -19.27
C HIS A 153 -0.84 -3.56 -20.20
N ARG A 154 -1.61 -2.55 -19.74
CA ARG A 154 -2.73 -1.97 -20.50
C ARG A 154 -2.62 -0.48 -20.69
N THR A 155 -1.92 0.21 -19.78
CA THR A 155 -1.76 1.66 -19.81
C THR A 155 -0.55 2.02 -20.68
N PRO A 156 -0.65 3.04 -21.56
CA PRO A 156 0.52 3.54 -22.31
C PRO A 156 1.68 3.89 -21.36
N PRO A 157 2.96 3.60 -21.72
CA PRO A 157 4.10 3.79 -20.86
C PRO A 157 4.24 5.21 -20.28
N ASP A 158 3.98 6.24 -21.07
CA ASP A 158 4.07 7.64 -20.60
C ASP A 158 3.03 7.90 -19.50
N THR A 159 1.78 7.50 -19.72
CA THR A 159 0.70 7.62 -18.72
C THR A 159 0.98 6.74 -17.49
N MET A 160 1.57 5.55 -17.67
CA MET A 160 1.94 4.68 -16.54
C MET A 160 3.05 5.31 -15.68
N ALA A 161 4.03 5.95 -16.30
CA ALA A 161 5.07 6.70 -15.60
C ALA A 161 4.46 7.85 -14.79
N GLU A 162 3.59 8.66 -15.40
CA GLU A 162 2.84 9.73 -14.71
C GLU A 162 2.04 9.19 -13.52
N ALA A 163 1.34 8.07 -13.70
CA ALA A 163 0.51 7.42 -12.68
C ALA A 163 1.32 6.96 -11.47
N MET A 164 2.50 6.35 -11.68
CA MET A 164 3.38 5.92 -10.60
C MET A 164 3.80 7.10 -9.70
N PHE A 165 4.15 8.24 -10.29
CA PHE A 165 4.55 9.42 -9.53
C PHE A 165 3.36 10.15 -8.91
N ALA A 166 2.23 10.23 -9.60
CA ALA A 166 0.99 10.80 -9.05
C ALA A 166 0.53 9.99 -7.83
N SER A 167 0.62 8.67 -7.90
CA SER A 167 0.33 7.78 -6.76
C SER A 167 1.18 8.06 -5.52
N ALA A 168 2.38 8.61 -5.69
CA ALA A 168 3.30 8.96 -4.59
C ALA A 168 3.38 10.48 -4.32
N ALA A 169 2.56 11.29 -4.98
CA ALA A 169 2.51 12.75 -4.82
C ALA A 169 1.65 13.15 -3.62
N ILE A 170 2.25 13.26 -2.44
CA ILE A 170 1.56 13.58 -1.19
C ILE A 170 0.94 14.97 -1.25
N SER A 171 -0.39 15.06 -1.32
CA SER A 171 -1.16 16.28 -1.56
C SER A 171 -0.91 17.44 -0.57
N ALA A 172 -0.47 17.13 0.66
CA ALA A 172 -0.13 18.18 1.63
C ALA A 172 1.25 18.81 1.36
N LEU A 173 2.08 18.18 0.53
CA LEU A 173 3.46 18.60 0.26
C LEU A 173 3.62 19.15 -1.15
N VAL A 174 3.00 18.53 -2.13
CA VAL A 174 3.11 18.86 -3.55
C VAL A 174 1.74 19.00 -4.20
N LEU A 175 1.68 19.66 -5.35
CA LEU A 175 0.47 19.75 -6.16
C LEU A 175 0.15 18.40 -6.80
N ALA A 176 -1.12 18.21 -7.15
CA ALA A 176 -1.56 17.11 -7.98
C ALA A 176 -0.89 17.15 -9.36
N LEU A 177 -0.69 16.00 -9.96
CA LEU A 177 0.02 15.82 -11.23
C LEU A 177 -0.95 15.45 -12.37
N PRO A 178 -0.66 15.84 -13.60
CA PRO A 178 -1.39 15.34 -14.77
C PRO A 178 -1.06 13.85 -14.97
N VAL A 179 -2.07 13.07 -15.32
CA VAL A 179 -1.96 11.65 -15.70
C VAL A 179 -2.89 11.42 -16.88
N GLY A 180 -2.36 11.44 -18.09
CA GLY A 180 -3.17 11.45 -19.30
C GLY A 180 -4.11 12.65 -19.34
N ASP A 181 -5.42 12.40 -19.39
CA ASP A 181 -6.48 13.44 -19.37
C ASP A 181 -7.01 13.78 -17.96
N ARG A 182 -6.42 13.20 -16.92
CA ARG A 182 -6.82 13.37 -15.51
C ARG A 182 -5.80 14.19 -14.73
N ILE A 183 -6.24 14.70 -13.59
CA ILE A 183 -5.39 15.30 -12.57
C ILE A 183 -5.44 14.39 -11.34
N ALA A 184 -4.30 13.88 -10.93
CA ALA A 184 -4.23 12.88 -9.88
C ALA A 184 -3.24 13.24 -8.76
N THR A 185 -3.47 12.68 -7.60
CA THR A 185 -2.62 12.80 -6.41
C THR A 185 -2.46 11.45 -5.73
N ASP A 186 -1.78 11.39 -4.58
CA ASP A 186 -1.48 10.16 -3.84
C ASP A 186 -2.73 9.27 -3.69
N GLY A 187 -2.56 8.00 -4.04
CA GLY A 187 -3.64 7.02 -3.99
C GLY A 187 -4.11 6.69 -2.58
N GLY A 188 -3.34 7.07 -1.56
CA GLY A 188 -3.67 6.81 -0.16
C GLY A 188 -4.95 7.48 0.33
N TRP A 189 -5.43 8.53 -0.34
CA TRP A 189 -6.70 9.17 -0.02
C TRP A 189 -7.91 8.28 -0.26
N VAL A 190 -7.88 7.45 -1.28
CA VAL A 190 -9.00 6.59 -1.67
C VAL A 190 -8.68 5.12 -1.43
N ARG A 191 -7.48 4.67 -1.84
CA ARG A 191 -7.12 3.26 -1.77
C ARG A 191 -5.66 3.06 -1.33
N ASN A 192 -5.43 3.27 -0.03
CA ASN A 192 -4.09 3.12 0.54
C ASN A 192 -3.61 1.67 0.60
N PHE A 193 -4.52 0.71 0.70
CA PHE A 193 -4.24 -0.72 0.81
C PHE A 193 -5.19 -1.48 -0.13
N PRO A 194 -4.81 -1.70 -1.41
CA PRO A 194 -5.69 -2.23 -2.46
C PRO A 194 -6.01 -3.72 -2.32
N LEU A 195 -6.29 -4.20 -1.10
CA LEU A 195 -6.55 -5.61 -0.78
C LEU A 195 -7.80 -6.13 -1.49
N GLY A 196 -8.90 -5.37 -1.45
CA GLY A 196 -10.15 -5.76 -2.08
C GLY A 196 -10.00 -6.00 -3.58
N ARG A 197 -9.21 -5.15 -4.27
CA ARG A 197 -8.98 -5.31 -5.72
C ARG A 197 -8.21 -6.58 -6.08
N ALA A 198 -7.26 -6.99 -5.25
CA ALA A 198 -6.56 -8.25 -5.43
C ALA A 198 -7.48 -9.46 -5.20
N LEU A 199 -8.34 -9.40 -4.18
CA LEU A 199 -9.31 -10.46 -3.86
C LEU A 199 -10.42 -10.61 -4.90
N GLU A 200 -10.73 -9.57 -5.67
CA GLU A 200 -11.73 -9.59 -6.74
C GLU A 200 -11.21 -10.23 -8.04
N ARG A 201 -9.89 -10.32 -8.22
CA ARG A 201 -9.28 -10.79 -9.45
C ARG A 201 -9.44 -12.31 -9.65
N PRO A 202 -9.99 -12.77 -10.79
CA PRO A 202 -10.40 -14.18 -10.98
C PRO A 202 -9.25 -15.19 -10.98
N ASP A 203 -8.07 -14.78 -11.47
CA ASP A 203 -6.87 -15.62 -11.61
C ASP A 203 -5.98 -15.65 -10.36
N VAL A 204 -6.35 -14.92 -9.29
CA VAL A 204 -5.61 -14.90 -8.02
C VAL A 204 -6.08 -16.03 -7.12
N GLY A 205 -5.16 -16.91 -6.72
CA GLY A 205 -5.36 -18.01 -5.79
C GLY A 205 -4.85 -17.72 -4.38
N LEU A 206 -3.91 -16.80 -4.23
CA LEU A 206 -3.33 -16.38 -2.95
C LEU A 206 -2.98 -14.89 -2.99
N VAL A 207 -3.26 -14.17 -1.92
CA VAL A 207 -2.80 -12.78 -1.75
C VAL A 207 -1.72 -12.72 -0.66
N VAL A 208 -0.57 -12.13 -0.98
CA VAL A 208 0.49 -11.81 -0.01
C VAL A 208 0.56 -10.30 0.12
N ALA A 209 0.10 -9.78 1.24
CA ALA A 209 -0.10 -8.36 1.44
C ALA A 209 0.88 -7.78 2.46
N PHE A 210 1.43 -6.61 2.17
CA PHE A 210 2.23 -5.83 3.11
C PHE A 210 1.48 -4.56 3.50
N ARG A 211 1.15 -4.45 4.78
CA ARG A 211 0.53 -3.28 5.39
C ARG A 211 1.55 -2.49 6.20
N HIS A 212 1.82 -1.27 5.79
CA HIS A 212 2.58 -0.32 6.62
C HIS A 212 1.75 0.16 7.81
N VAL A 213 2.29 -0.01 9.02
CA VAL A 213 1.69 0.49 10.26
C VAL A 213 2.54 1.65 10.76
N PRO A 214 2.11 2.90 10.56
CA PRO A 214 2.89 4.05 10.96
C PRO A 214 2.89 4.20 12.48
N LYS A 215 4.06 4.43 13.05
CA LYS A 215 4.18 5.02 14.39
C LYS A 215 4.41 6.51 14.22
N TYR A 216 3.49 7.30 14.71
CA TYR A 216 3.65 8.74 14.70
C TYR A 216 4.34 9.18 15.99
N PRO A 217 5.55 9.78 15.91
CA PRO A 217 6.13 10.42 17.08
C PRO A 217 5.19 11.54 17.54
N ARG A 218 5.19 11.81 18.85
CA ARG A 218 4.55 13.03 19.34
C ARG A 218 5.19 14.22 18.64
N VAL A 219 4.37 15.19 18.23
CA VAL A 219 4.88 16.42 17.61
C VAL A 219 5.93 17.02 18.52
N GLY A 220 7.18 17.02 18.08
CA GLY A 220 8.29 17.60 18.86
C GLY A 220 8.14 19.11 18.96
N THR A 221 8.27 19.65 20.15
CA THR A 221 8.25 21.10 20.39
C THR A 221 9.60 21.77 20.07
N GLU A 222 10.63 20.99 19.74
CA GLU A 222 12.00 21.47 19.51
C GLU A 222 12.14 22.64 18.52
N PRO A 223 11.42 22.69 17.38
CA PRO A 223 11.50 23.84 16.48
C PRO A 223 10.94 25.12 17.11
N LEU A 224 9.85 24.99 17.91
CA LEU A 224 9.25 26.10 18.63
C LEU A 224 10.18 26.58 19.74
N ASP A 225 10.77 25.65 20.49
CA ASP A 225 11.78 25.94 21.54
C ASP A 225 13.01 26.66 20.97
N ARG A 226 13.50 26.23 19.80
CA ARG A 226 14.64 26.89 19.13
C ARG A 226 14.30 28.32 18.71
N LEU A 227 13.10 28.54 18.13
CA LEU A 227 12.64 29.86 17.74
C LEU A 227 12.45 30.75 18.96
N ARG A 228 11.79 30.24 20.02
CA ARG A 228 11.58 30.93 21.28
C ARG A 228 12.91 31.37 21.90
N ARG A 229 13.90 30.51 22.00
CA ARG A 229 15.23 30.86 22.52
C ARG A 229 15.92 31.94 21.72
N ARG A 230 15.79 31.97 20.40
CA ARG A 230 16.32 33.04 19.55
C ARG A 230 15.63 34.37 19.78
N LEU A 231 14.32 34.36 20.02
CA LEU A 231 13.52 35.58 20.21
C LEU A 231 13.64 36.14 21.64
N GLN A 232 13.99 35.32 22.62
CA GLN A 232 14.04 35.70 24.06
C GLN A 232 14.91 36.92 24.31
N ARG A 233 16.01 37.11 23.61
CA ARG A 233 16.89 38.30 23.69
C ARG A 233 16.23 39.60 23.26
N PHE A 234 15.14 39.51 22.48
CA PHE A 234 14.39 40.67 22.00
C PHE A 234 13.02 40.82 22.68
N ARG A 235 12.78 40.15 23.81
CA ARG A 235 11.49 40.14 24.53
C ARG A 235 11.00 41.53 24.99
N ALA A 236 11.89 42.52 25.06
CA ALA A 236 11.52 43.90 25.41
C ALA A 236 10.69 44.57 24.29
N VAL A 237 10.78 44.10 23.06
CA VAL A 237 10.02 44.61 21.90
C VAL A 237 8.60 44.06 21.94
N PRO A 238 7.54 44.90 22.04
CA PRO A 238 6.17 44.45 22.21
C PRO A 238 5.70 43.35 21.21
N PRO A 239 5.91 43.48 19.89
CA PRO A 239 5.51 42.42 18.93
C PRO A 239 6.27 41.11 19.14
N VAL A 240 7.54 41.16 19.56
CA VAL A 240 8.32 39.97 19.86
C VAL A 240 7.82 39.29 21.12
N ARG A 241 7.42 40.06 22.15
CA ARG A 241 6.80 39.51 23.34
C ARG A 241 5.50 38.78 23.04
N ALA A 242 4.62 39.37 22.24
CA ALA A 242 3.38 38.72 21.80
C ALA A 242 3.66 37.42 21.05
N LEU A 243 4.66 37.38 20.19
CA LEU A 243 5.07 36.16 19.49
C LEU A 243 5.60 35.09 20.45
N ILE A 244 6.40 35.46 21.46
CA ILE A 244 6.87 34.51 22.48
C ILE A 244 5.69 33.90 23.24
N THR A 245 4.69 34.71 23.64
CA THR A 245 3.47 34.22 24.29
C THR A 245 2.73 33.23 23.41
N GLN A 246 2.59 33.49 22.11
CA GLN A 246 1.96 32.54 21.17
C GLN A 246 2.76 31.23 21.04
N LEU A 247 4.09 31.28 21.08
CA LEU A 247 4.94 30.09 21.08
C LEU A 247 4.78 29.25 22.35
N ASP A 248 4.70 29.90 23.53
CA ASP A 248 4.46 29.23 24.83
C ASP A 248 3.07 28.56 24.84
N GLU A 249 2.04 29.19 24.27
CA GLU A 249 0.72 28.58 24.09
C GLU A 249 0.76 27.39 23.13
N ALA A 250 1.49 27.53 22.01
CA ALA A 250 1.67 26.47 21.03
C ALA A 250 2.39 25.24 21.64
N GLU A 251 3.44 25.46 22.44
CA GLU A 251 4.10 24.40 23.21
C GLU A 251 3.15 23.71 24.20
N SER A 252 2.35 24.48 24.92
CA SER A 252 1.35 23.95 25.86
C SER A 252 0.30 23.09 25.15
N ARG A 253 -0.16 23.49 23.95
CA ARG A 253 -1.06 22.68 23.11
C ARG A 253 -0.37 21.40 22.65
N ALA A 254 0.85 21.49 22.13
CA ALA A 254 1.60 20.32 21.69
C ALA A 254 1.79 19.31 22.83
N ALA A 255 2.10 19.78 24.06
CA ALA A 255 2.24 18.93 25.23
C ALA A 255 0.95 18.18 25.60
N ARG A 256 -0.22 18.79 25.33
CA ARG A 256 -1.53 18.14 25.48
C ARG A 256 -1.93 17.28 24.26
N GLY A 257 -1.10 17.19 23.23
CA GLY A 257 -1.40 16.47 21.99
C GLY A 257 -2.38 17.19 21.06
N GLU A 258 -2.66 18.46 21.29
CA GLU A 258 -3.54 19.29 20.46
C GLU A 258 -2.84 19.74 19.17
N PRO A 259 -3.58 20.03 18.08
CA PRO A 259 -3.00 20.65 16.88
C PRO A 259 -2.44 22.03 17.22
N VAL A 260 -1.23 22.31 16.75
CA VAL A 260 -0.54 23.59 17.01
C VAL A 260 -0.89 24.64 15.97
N HIS A 261 -1.03 24.24 14.73
CA HIS A 261 -1.37 25.12 13.60
C HIS A 261 -2.18 24.36 12.51
N LEU A 262 -2.75 25.12 11.57
CA LEU A 262 -3.60 24.56 10.52
C LEU A 262 -2.92 23.43 9.72
N GLY A 263 -1.65 23.58 9.38
CA GLY A 263 -0.89 22.54 8.68
C GLY A 263 -0.78 21.23 9.46
N ASP A 264 -0.58 21.28 10.79
CA ASP A 264 -0.60 20.10 11.64
C ASP A 264 -1.99 19.43 11.65
N MET A 265 -3.05 20.24 11.69
CA MET A 265 -4.42 19.72 11.61
C MET A 265 -4.69 19.03 10.27
N ILE A 266 -4.25 19.61 9.15
CA ILE A 266 -4.38 19.01 7.80
C ILE A 266 -3.63 17.68 7.75
N ILE A 267 -2.39 17.62 8.23
CA ILE A 267 -1.61 16.39 8.28
C ILE A 267 -2.30 15.31 9.14
N ARG A 268 -2.87 15.68 10.29
CA ARG A 268 -3.63 14.75 11.13
C ARG A 268 -4.88 14.23 10.45
N LEU A 269 -5.65 15.08 9.76
CA LEU A 269 -6.83 14.69 8.99
C LEU A 269 -6.45 13.75 7.84
N MET A 270 -5.40 14.05 7.11
CA MET A 270 -4.86 13.16 6.07
C MET A 270 -4.53 11.78 6.65
N ARG A 271 -3.81 11.73 7.78
CA ARG A 271 -3.47 10.47 8.45
C ARG A 271 -4.70 9.69 8.87
N VAL A 272 -5.69 10.36 9.46
CA VAL A 272 -6.96 9.72 9.87
C VAL A 272 -7.66 9.12 8.64
N THR A 273 -7.76 9.86 7.54
CA THR A 273 -8.40 9.39 6.31
C THR A 273 -7.70 8.16 5.75
N ILE A 274 -6.38 8.22 5.59
CA ILE A 274 -5.58 7.11 5.06
C ILE A 274 -5.69 5.86 5.97
N GLN A 275 -5.59 6.03 7.29
CA GLN A 275 -5.70 4.90 8.22
C GLN A 275 -7.10 4.31 8.25
N ARG A 276 -8.12 5.15 8.17
CA ARG A 276 -9.50 4.67 8.09
C ARG A 276 -9.74 3.88 6.81
N ASN A 277 -9.28 4.37 5.67
CA ASN A 277 -9.42 3.65 4.40
C ASN A 277 -8.70 2.31 4.45
N THR A 278 -7.49 2.26 5.02
CA THR A 278 -6.76 1.00 5.22
C THR A 278 -7.53 0.02 6.11
N ALA A 279 -8.11 0.50 7.22
CA ALA A 279 -8.90 -0.33 8.13
C ALA A 279 -10.20 -0.82 7.47
N LEU A 280 -10.85 0.01 6.66
CA LEU A 280 -12.04 -0.39 5.90
C LEU A 280 -11.74 -1.48 4.87
N GLU A 281 -10.60 -1.44 4.19
CA GLU A 281 -10.19 -2.52 3.28
C GLU A 281 -10.02 -3.86 4.01
N GLU A 282 -9.41 -3.86 5.20
CA GLU A 282 -9.30 -5.07 6.01
C GLU A 282 -10.66 -5.57 6.51
N GLN A 283 -11.52 -4.66 6.94
CA GLN A 283 -12.88 -5.01 7.37
C GLN A 283 -13.71 -5.60 6.23
N LEU A 284 -13.71 -4.96 5.05
CA LEU A 284 -14.41 -5.46 3.87
C LEU A 284 -13.88 -6.83 3.43
N ALA A 285 -12.57 -7.06 3.54
CA ALA A 285 -12.00 -8.37 3.26
C ALA A 285 -12.48 -9.44 4.27
N ALA A 286 -12.56 -9.10 5.56
CA ALA A 286 -13.09 -10.00 6.59
C ALA A 286 -14.59 -10.28 6.40
N ASP A 287 -15.39 -9.25 6.11
CA ASP A 287 -16.83 -9.41 5.84
C ASP A 287 -17.08 -10.29 4.59
N ARG A 288 -16.20 -10.16 3.57
CA ARG A 288 -16.21 -11.02 2.39
C ARG A 288 -15.95 -12.49 2.75
N ASP A 289 -14.98 -12.77 3.63
CA ASP A 289 -14.69 -14.15 4.05
C ASP A 289 -15.89 -14.78 4.74
N VAL A 290 -16.52 -14.05 5.66
CA VAL A 290 -17.75 -14.52 6.34
C VAL A 290 -18.84 -14.83 5.31
N ALA A 291 -19.08 -13.93 4.36
CA ALA A 291 -20.07 -14.15 3.32
C ALA A 291 -19.73 -15.36 2.42
N CYS A 292 -18.44 -15.57 2.10
CA CYS A 292 -18.01 -16.74 1.33
C CYS A 292 -18.25 -18.04 2.09
N GLN A 293 -17.97 -18.07 3.40
CA GLN A 293 -18.22 -19.23 4.26
C GLN A 293 -19.70 -19.58 4.35
N GLU A 294 -20.54 -18.57 4.58
CA GLU A 294 -22.00 -18.76 4.62
C GLU A 294 -22.55 -19.30 3.28
N LEU A 295 -22.01 -18.81 2.15
CA LEU A 295 -22.36 -19.32 0.83
C LEU A 295 -21.93 -20.79 0.62
N GLU A 296 -20.75 -21.16 1.09
CA GLU A 296 -20.27 -22.56 1.03
C GLU A 296 -21.11 -23.48 1.93
N ALA A 297 -21.47 -23.03 3.13
CA ALA A 297 -22.36 -23.77 4.02
C ALA A 297 -23.73 -23.96 3.37
N LEU A 298 -24.32 -22.89 2.82
CA LEU A 298 -25.60 -22.95 2.11
C LEU A 298 -25.51 -23.89 0.89
N ARG A 299 -24.41 -23.90 0.13
CA ARG A 299 -24.18 -24.82 -0.96
C ARG A 299 -24.21 -26.28 -0.47
N ALA A 300 -23.50 -26.58 0.61
CA ALA A 300 -23.45 -27.90 1.19
C ALA A 300 -24.85 -28.39 1.63
N ASP A 301 -25.61 -27.53 2.30
CA ASP A 301 -26.97 -27.82 2.75
C ASP A 301 -27.92 -28.07 1.56
N LEU A 302 -27.86 -27.26 0.52
CA LEU A 302 -28.68 -27.44 -0.68
C LEU A 302 -28.32 -28.73 -1.44
N VAL A 303 -27.04 -29.09 -1.50
CA VAL A 303 -26.59 -30.38 -2.07
C VAL A 303 -27.14 -31.54 -1.27
N GLN A 304 -27.11 -31.45 0.07
CA GLN A 304 -27.66 -32.49 0.94
C GLN A 304 -29.19 -32.61 0.79
N LEU A 305 -29.91 -31.51 0.86
CA LEU A 305 -31.36 -31.47 0.64
C LEU A 305 -31.77 -32.03 -0.72
N ALA A 306 -31.00 -31.73 -1.76
CA ALA A 306 -31.23 -32.27 -3.11
C ALA A 306 -31.05 -33.79 -3.16
N ARG A 307 -30.08 -34.36 -2.40
CA ARG A 307 -29.89 -35.81 -2.27
C ARG A 307 -31.03 -36.47 -1.50
N GLU A 308 -31.46 -35.89 -0.39
CA GLU A 308 -32.48 -36.45 0.50
C GLU A 308 -33.88 -36.48 -0.17
N ASN A 309 -34.22 -35.39 -0.89
CA ASN A 309 -35.54 -35.28 -1.53
C ASN A 309 -35.63 -35.93 -2.92
N ALA A 310 -34.51 -36.38 -3.51
CA ALA A 310 -34.51 -37.07 -4.78
C ALA A 310 -34.83 -38.59 -4.63
N ARG A 311 -35.52 -39.15 -5.65
CA ARG A 311 -35.72 -40.60 -5.74
C ARG A 311 -34.41 -41.35 -5.74
N PRO A 312 -34.32 -42.54 -5.14
CA PRO A 312 -33.05 -43.26 -4.94
C PRO A 312 -32.12 -43.31 -6.16
N GLY A 313 -32.61 -43.50 -7.37
CA GLY A 313 -31.80 -43.52 -8.59
C GLY A 313 -31.39 -42.17 -9.15
N ARG A 314 -31.87 -41.05 -8.56
CA ARG A 314 -31.60 -39.69 -9.06
C ARG A 314 -30.83 -38.78 -8.10
N ARG A 315 -30.45 -39.25 -6.92
CA ARG A 315 -29.80 -38.49 -5.86
C ARG A 315 -28.54 -37.77 -6.32
N ASN A 316 -27.62 -38.48 -6.98
CA ASN A 316 -26.38 -37.89 -7.46
C ASN A 316 -26.60 -36.88 -8.59
N ARG A 317 -27.62 -37.12 -9.43
CA ARG A 317 -27.97 -36.15 -10.49
C ARG A 317 -28.54 -34.84 -9.94
N ALA A 318 -29.38 -34.92 -8.89
CA ALA A 318 -29.94 -33.77 -8.22
C ALA A 318 -28.84 -32.94 -7.53
N ALA A 319 -27.94 -33.60 -6.79
CA ALA A 319 -26.79 -32.96 -6.16
C ALA A 319 -25.89 -32.24 -7.18
N ARG A 320 -25.52 -32.94 -8.27
CA ARG A 320 -24.72 -32.37 -9.34
C ARG A 320 -25.37 -31.14 -10.00
N ALA A 321 -26.69 -31.13 -10.17
CA ALA A 321 -27.41 -29.99 -10.74
C ALA A 321 -27.30 -28.73 -9.84
N VAL A 322 -27.31 -28.90 -8.50
CA VAL A 322 -27.05 -27.80 -7.56
C VAL A 322 -25.62 -27.31 -7.69
N GLU A 323 -24.64 -28.23 -7.65
CA GLU A 323 -23.22 -27.89 -7.79
C GLU A 323 -22.92 -27.15 -9.11
N GLU A 324 -23.47 -27.62 -10.25
CA GLU A 324 -23.36 -26.97 -11.54
C GLU A 324 -23.98 -25.56 -11.55
N ARG A 325 -25.08 -25.37 -10.81
CA ARG A 325 -25.71 -24.04 -10.70
C ARG A 325 -24.83 -23.08 -9.92
N PHE A 326 -24.23 -23.51 -8.80
CA PHE A 326 -23.28 -22.71 -8.03
C PHE A 326 -22.02 -22.38 -8.87
N ALA A 327 -21.46 -23.35 -9.58
CA ALA A 327 -20.28 -23.17 -10.43
C ALA A 327 -20.51 -22.12 -11.56
N ARG A 328 -21.75 -21.97 -12.04
CA ARG A 328 -22.10 -20.98 -13.07
C ARG A 328 -22.48 -19.61 -12.51
N THR A 329 -22.67 -19.49 -11.21
CA THR A 329 -23.04 -18.23 -10.56
C THR A 329 -21.76 -17.49 -10.18
N PRO A 330 -21.57 -16.21 -10.59
CA PRO A 330 -20.39 -15.44 -10.25
C PRO A 330 -20.45 -15.01 -8.79
N LEU A 331 -20.19 -15.93 -7.88
CA LEU A 331 -20.12 -15.70 -6.45
C LEU A 331 -18.72 -15.27 -6.05
N ALA A 332 -18.64 -14.54 -4.95
CA ALA A 332 -17.36 -14.25 -4.33
C ALA A 332 -16.64 -15.56 -3.96
N ARG A 333 -15.33 -15.60 -4.20
CA ARG A 333 -14.49 -16.72 -3.82
C ARG A 333 -13.75 -16.39 -2.55
N ASN A 334 -13.58 -17.37 -1.68
CA ASN A 334 -12.62 -17.26 -0.59
C ASN A 334 -11.20 -17.38 -1.18
N VAL A 335 -10.42 -16.32 -1.03
CA VAL A 335 -9.01 -16.28 -1.46
C VAL A 335 -8.15 -16.15 -0.22
N PRO A 336 -7.32 -17.16 0.09
CA PRO A 336 -6.44 -17.11 1.24
C PRO A 336 -5.47 -15.93 1.13
N ARG A 337 -5.07 -15.40 2.29
CA ARG A 337 -4.15 -14.24 2.34
C ARG A 337 -3.16 -14.35 3.49
N ILE A 338 -1.96 -13.86 3.24
CA ILE A 338 -0.91 -13.63 4.22
C ILE A 338 -0.76 -12.10 4.37
N VAL A 339 -0.97 -11.56 5.56
CA VAL A 339 -0.88 -10.11 5.79
C VAL A 339 0.29 -9.80 6.71
N VAL A 340 1.38 -9.34 6.13
CA VAL A 340 2.58 -8.88 6.85
C VAL A 340 2.37 -7.44 7.31
N ARG A 341 2.51 -7.19 8.62
CA ARG A 341 2.42 -5.84 9.20
C ARG A 341 3.80 -5.26 9.46
N GLY A 342 4.24 -4.35 8.60
CA GLY A 342 5.50 -3.62 8.77
C GLY A 342 5.32 -2.43 9.70
N VAL A 343 5.87 -2.52 10.92
CA VAL A 343 5.80 -1.45 11.92
C VAL A 343 7.10 -0.66 11.88
N ALA A 344 7.01 0.64 11.53
CA ALA A 344 8.12 1.56 11.72
C ALA A 344 8.38 1.74 13.22
N GLY A 345 9.61 1.44 13.67
CA GLY A 345 10.00 1.53 15.09
C GLY A 345 10.13 2.97 15.59
N ALA A 346 10.66 3.11 16.82
CA ALA A 346 10.98 4.42 17.40
C ALA A 346 12.04 5.17 16.57
N ASP A 347 12.95 4.43 15.92
CA ASP A 347 14.04 4.94 15.09
C ASP A 347 13.62 5.09 13.60
N SER A 348 12.33 5.27 13.33
CA SER A 348 11.85 5.52 11.97
C SER A 348 12.32 6.89 11.47
N LEU A 349 12.55 6.98 10.14
CA LEU A 349 12.83 8.25 9.49
C LEU A 349 11.70 9.25 9.76
N GLU A 350 12.05 10.49 10.07
CA GLU A 350 11.05 11.54 10.26
C GLU A 350 10.31 11.77 8.94
N GLN A 351 8.98 11.61 8.97
CA GLN A 351 8.13 11.72 7.77
C GLN A 351 7.92 13.17 7.31
N GLY A 352 8.52 14.15 7.99
CA GLY A 352 8.44 15.56 7.63
C GLY A 352 9.32 15.97 6.45
N PHE A 353 10.07 15.02 5.85
CA PHE A 353 11.01 15.27 4.76
C PHE A 353 11.99 16.42 5.04
N ARG A 354 12.34 16.60 6.32
CA ARG A 354 13.36 17.53 6.75
C ARG A 354 14.67 16.79 6.98
N GLU A 355 15.78 17.49 6.76
CA GLU A 355 17.06 16.95 7.20
C GLU A 355 16.99 16.69 8.70
N SER A 356 17.08 15.43 9.06
CA SER A 356 17.07 14.97 10.44
C SER A 356 18.25 14.02 10.68
N PRO A 357 18.77 13.96 11.92
CA PRO A 357 19.86 13.04 12.26
C PRO A 357 19.54 11.57 12.00
N GLU A 358 18.25 11.21 11.90
CA GLU A 358 17.81 9.84 11.68
C GLU A 358 17.94 9.38 10.21
N TRP A 359 18.11 10.30 9.24
CA TRP A 359 18.28 9.96 7.81
C TRP A 359 19.66 9.36 7.51
N THR A 360 20.07 8.38 8.28
CA THR A 360 21.34 7.68 8.10
C THR A 360 21.13 6.37 7.35
N GLU A 361 22.19 5.90 6.69
CA GLU A 361 22.20 4.57 6.06
C GLU A 361 21.91 3.47 7.10
N HIS A 362 22.42 3.60 8.31
CA HIS A 362 22.18 2.65 9.40
C HIS A 362 20.68 2.53 9.72
N THR A 363 19.97 3.65 9.89
CA THR A 363 18.52 3.65 10.15
C THR A 363 17.74 3.03 9.00
N LYS A 364 18.12 3.34 7.76
CA LYS A 364 17.49 2.77 6.56
C LYS A 364 17.67 1.26 6.48
N ARG A 365 18.89 0.75 6.71
CA ARG A 365 19.17 -0.70 6.76
C ARG A 365 18.39 -1.39 7.88
N ALA A 366 18.28 -0.77 9.04
CA ALA A 366 17.47 -1.31 10.14
C ALA A 366 15.99 -1.46 9.77
N LEU A 367 15.42 -0.53 8.99
CA LEU A 367 14.05 -0.65 8.48
C LEU A 367 13.90 -1.79 7.46
N ILE A 368 14.89 -1.97 6.56
CA ILE A 368 14.90 -3.08 5.61
C ILE A 368 14.92 -4.43 6.36
N VAL A 369 15.80 -4.56 7.37
CA VAL A 369 15.87 -5.77 8.21
C VAL A 369 14.56 -6.04 8.92
N ARG A 370 13.92 -5.03 9.51
CA ARG A 370 12.59 -5.17 10.15
C ARG A 370 11.52 -5.64 9.17
N GLY A 371 11.52 -5.14 7.94
CA GLY A 371 10.61 -5.59 6.90
C GLY A 371 10.82 -7.06 6.54
N TRP A 372 12.08 -7.49 6.47
CA TRP A 372 12.46 -8.88 6.22
C TRP A 372 12.01 -9.79 7.38
N GLU A 373 12.31 -9.42 8.63
CA GLU A 373 11.93 -10.18 9.84
C GLU A 373 10.40 -10.33 9.97
N ALA A 374 9.64 -9.26 9.71
CA ALA A 374 8.19 -9.30 9.73
C ALA A 374 7.64 -10.26 8.66
N ALA A 375 8.24 -10.28 7.47
CA ALA A 375 7.88 -11.21 6.41
C ALA A 375 8.24 -12.66 6.76
N ASP A 376 9.43 -12.89 7.31
CA ASP A 376 9.91 -14.21 7.68
C ASP A 376 9.00 -14.88 8.72
N ALA A 377 8.54 -14.11 9.71
CA ALA A 377 7.62 -14.62 10.74
C ALA A 377 6.29 -15.09 10.14
N GLU A 378 5.66 -14.30 9.26
CA GLU A 378 4.36 -14.65 8.66
C GLU A 378 4.49 -15.77 7.61
N LEU A 379 5.55 -15.75 6.79
CA LEU A 379 5.78 -16.81 5.80
C LEU A 379 6.05 -18.16 6.45
N ARG A 380 6.86 -18.22 7.52
CA ARG A 380 7.07 -19.46 8.29
C ARG A 380 5.79 -19.95 8.94
N ALA A 381 4.95 -19.05 9.45
CA ALA A 381 3.65 -19.43 10.01
C ALA A 381 2.72 -20.02 8.94
N TYR A 382 2.75 -19.48 7.74
CA TYR A 382 2.03 -20.02 6.58
C TYR A 382 2.54 -21.41 6.19
N ASP A 383 3.86 -21.59 6.04
CA ASP A 383 4.48 -22.86 5.67
C ASP A 383 4.22 -23.95 6.72
N ALA A 384 4.13 -23.58 8.00
CA ALA A 384 3.79 -24.49 9.10
C ALA A 384 2.27 -24.79 9.21
N GLY A 385 1.43 -24.21 8.36
CA GLY A 385 -0.03 -24.34 8.44
C GLY A 385 -0.66 -23.69 9.68
N LEU A 386 0.09 -22.80 10.36
CA LEU A 386 -0.33 -22.11 11.59
C LEU A 386 -1.16 -20.85 11.31
N LEU A 387 -1.06 -20.29 10.11
CA LEU A 387 -2.02 -19.28 9.68
C LEU A 387 -3.32 -20.03 9.40
N GLU A 388 -4.28 -19.88 10.28
CA GLU A 388 -5.65 -20.28 9.99
C GLU A 388 -5.97 -19.73 8.61
N GLN A 389 -6.23 -20.63 7.67
CA GLN A 389 -6.92 -20.24 6.45
C GLN A 389 -8.10 -19.45 6.97
N ALA A 390 -8.18 -18.15 6.63
CA ALA A 390 -9.28 -17.31 7.07
C ALA A 390 -10.55 -18.07 6.72
N SER A 391 -10.95 -18.88 7.69
CA SER A 391 -12.02 -19.87 7.62
C SER A 391 -13.31 -19.19 7.97
#